data_9f13b4f373d2d26d38e54d50e029348e
#
_entry.id   9f13b4f373d2d26d38e54d50e029348e
#
_cell.length_a   1.000
_cell.length_b   1.000
_cell.length_c   1.000
_cell.angle_alpha   90.00
_cell.angle_beta   90.00
_cell.angle_gamma   90.00
#
_symmetry.space_group_name_H-M   'P 1'
#
loop_
_entity.id
_entity.type
_entity.pdbx_description
1 polymer ?
#
loop_
_entity_poly.entity_id
_entity_poly.type
_entity_poly.pdbx_seq_one_letter_code
_entity_poly.pdbx_strand_id
1 'polypeptide(L)'
;SITIGSDTASGTYLVLTGNDFYNSRPATGCNATTDHYGSPTGTQSVLQKKIITSSTSFVDHESYYSDTACTSRLGYTEKKFSNLSVGEQVTGLGTPEAGLRPSSGYRVTYNPDCAKIMGDTDAAAAALNNSWSSDLRLELLTTGTEKVISLRSDPNDMTSLGQTNYNIWGAGDNGTTFSFYESRGGSA
;
A
#
# COMPACT_ATOMS: atom_id res chain seq x y z
N SER A 1 -4.78 -13.59 -9.61
CA SER A 1 -3.57 -14.05 -8.89
C SER A 1 -2.31 -13.69 -9.65
N ILE A 2 -1.23 -13.45 -8.92
CA ILE A 2 0.11 -13.20 -9.43
C ILE A 2 0.98 -14.39 -9.03
N THR A 3 1.68 -14.99 -10.00
CA THR A 3 2.63 -16.08 -9.74
C THR A 3 4.01 -15.48 -9.47
N ILE A 4 4.62 -15.85 -8.35
CA ILE A 4 5.92 -15.37 -7.87
C ILE A 4 6.79 -16.62 -7.62
N GLY A 5 7.53 -17.06 -8.65
CA GLY A 5 8.25 -18.32 -8.59
C GLY A 5 7.30 -19.51 -8.43
N SER A 6 7.48 -20.27 -7.34
CA SER A 6 6.57 -21.36 -6.96
C SER A 6 5.32 -20.89 -6.21
N ASP A 7 5.29 -19.64 -5.78
CA ASP A 7 4.25 -19.09 -4.93
C ASP A 7 3.18 -18.37 -5.74
N THR A 8 2.01 -18.21 -5.17
CA THR A 8 0.91 -17.48 -5.80
C THR A 8 0.30 -16.49 -4.81
N ALA A 9 0.37 -15.21 -5.15
CA ALA A 9 -0.34 -14.17 -4.43
C ALA A 9 -1.74 -13.98 -5.02
N SER A 10 -2.77 -14.02 -4.18
CA SER A 10 -4.16 -13.87 -4.62
C SER A 10 -5.05 -13.28 -3.52
N GLY A 11 -6.15 -12.65 -3.92
CA GLY A 11 -7.12 -12.09 -3.00
C GLY A 11 -6.62 -10.84 -2.29
N THR A 12 -7.04 -10.68 -1.05
CA THR A 12 -6.75 -9.50 -0.24
C THR A 12 -5.82 -9.85 0.91
N TYR A 13 -4.75 -9.09 1.03
CA TYR A 13 -3.82 -9.15 2.15
C TYR A 13 -4.03 -7.93 3.05
N LEU A 14 -4.04 -8.15 4.36
CA LEU A 14 -4.03 -7.09 5.35
C LEU A 14 -2.57 -6.75 5.67
N VAL A 15 -2.20 -5.51 5.50
CA VAL A 15 -0.85 -5.03 5.77
C VAL A 15 -0.81 -4.44 7.17
N LEU A 16 0.16 -4.87 7.98
CA LEU A 16 0.40 -4.27 9.29
C LEU A 16 1.25 -3.02 9.11
N THR A 17 0.80 -1.92 9.70
CA THR A 17 1.61 -0.72 9.83
C THR A 17 2.63 -0.89 10.96
N GLY A 18 3.83 -0.51 10.72
CA GLY A 18 4.97 -0.50 11.60
C GLY A 18 6.16 -0.16 10.75
N ASN A 19 7.34 -0.05 11.33
CA ASN A 19 8.57 0.20 10.55
C ASN A 19 8.91 -0.96 9.59
N ASP A 20 8.08 -1.99 9.57
CA ASP A 20 8.19 -3.16 8.72
C ASP A 20 6.97 -3.27 7.82
N PHE A 21 7.13 -2.94 6.57
CA PHE A 21 6.15 -3.07 5.48
C PHE A 21 5.89 -4.53 5.07
N TYR A 22 5.89 -5.44 6.03
CA TYR A 22 6.02 -6.86 5.76
C TYR A 22 4.96 -7.63 6.47
N ASN A 23 3.87 -7.91 6.04
CA ASN A 23 3.08 -9.02 6.52
C ASN A 23 1.59 -8.80 6.35
N SER A 24 1.06 -9.50 5.37
CA SER A 24 -0.32 -9.91 5.47
C SER A 24 -0.44 -10.89 6.62
N ARG A 25 -0.88 -10.47 7.78
CA ARG A 25 -1.37 -11.39 8.81
C ARG A 25 -2.85 -11.62 8.56
N PRO A 26 -3.38 -12.82 8.82
CA PRO A 26 -4.83 -13.03 8.89
C PRO A 26 -5.46 -12.36 10.13
N ALA A 27 -4.78 -11.39 10.73
CA ALA A 27 -5.23 -10.58 11.84
C ALA A 27 -6.24 -9.53 11.37
N THR A 28 -6.87 -8.84 12.28
CA THR A 28 -7.88 -7.80 12.05
C THR A 28 -7.43 -6.67 11.12
N GLY A 29 -6.14 -6.54 10.87
CA GLY A 29 -5.53 -5.51 10.00
C GLY A 29 -5.68 -4.09 10.52
N CYS A 30 -6.38 -3.89 11.62
CA CYS A 30 -6.58 -2.59 12.25
C CYS A 30 -5.35 -2.26 13.11
N ASN A 31 -4.65 -1.18 12.77
CA ASN A 31 -3.48 -0.73 13.49
C ASN A 31 -3.74 0.59 14.16
N ALA A 32 -3.67 0.60 15.49
CA ALA A 32 -3.71 1.84 16.27
C ALA A 32 -2.44 2.66 15.95
N THR A 33 -2.66 3.87 15.45
CA THR A 33 -1.60 4.83 15.17
C THR A 33 -2.18 6.23 15.06
N THR A 34 -1.51 7.20 15.63
CA THR A 34 -1.87 8.62 15.52
C THR A 34 -0.94 9.41 14.60
N ASP A 35 0.10 8.75 14.10
CA ASP A 35 1.19 9.37 13.32
C ASP A 35 1.44 8.58 12.02
N HIS A 36 0.38 8.38 11.24
CA HIS A 36 0.51 7.77 9.92
C HIS A 36 0.64 8.86 8.86
N TYR A 37 1.69 8.77 8.04
CA TYR A 37 1.96 9.77 7.00
C TYR A 37 0.77 9.90 6.02
N GLY A 38 0.33 11.14 5.81
CA GLY A 38 -0.78 11.45 4.89
C GLY A 38 -2.18 11.18 5.44
N SER A 39 -2.30 10.73 6.71
CA SER A 39 -3.61 10.51 7.33
C SER A 39 -4.30 11.82 7.71
N PRO A 40 -5.65 11.88 7.70
CA PRO A 40 -6.40 13.01 8.21
C PRO A 40 -6.15 13.25 9.70
N THR A 41 -6.20 14.52 10.13
CA THR A 41 -6.19 14.87 11.55
C THR A 41 -7.32 14.15 12.28
N GLY A 42 -7.00 13.60 13.44
CA GLY A 42 -7.95 12.80 14.23
C GLY A 42 -7.91 11.31 13.94
N THR A 43 -7.05 10.84 13.05
CA THR A 43 -6.80 9.42 12.83
C THR A 43 -6.24 8.79 14.10
N GLN A 44 -6.85 7.70 14.55
CA GLN A 44 -6.40 6.88 15.66
C GLN A 44 -6.07 5.44 15.27
N SER A 45 -6.52 5.02 14.10
CA SER A 45 -6.12 3.75 13.53
C SER A 45 -6.17 3.77 12.01
N VAL A 46 -5.42 2.88 11.40
CA VAL A 46 -5.33 2.70 9.95
C VAL A 46 -5.51 1.23 9.61
N LEU A 47 -6.26 0.96 8.56
CA LEU A 47 -6.40 -0.36 7.97
C LEU A 47 -5.80 -0.32 6.56
N GLN A 48 -4.72 -1.05 6.37
CA GLN A 48 -4.06 -1.17 5.06
C GLN A 48 -4.34 -2.53 4.43
N LYS A 49 -4.64 -2.52 3.13
CA LYS A 49 -4.88 -3.72 2.34
C LYS A 49 -4.09 -3.66 1.05
N LYS A 50 -3.55 -4.81 0.65
CA LYS A 50 -3.08 -5.05 -0.71
C LYS A 50 -4.02 -6.04 -1.39
N ILE A 51 -4.63 -5.64 -2.49
CA ILE A 51 -5.67 -6.40 -3.20
C ILE A 51 -5.12 -6.80 -4.56
N ILE A 52 -4.96 -8.08 -4.80
CA ILE A 52 -4.50 -8.61 -6.08
C ILE A 52 -5.68 -8.64 -7.06
N THR A 53 -5.65 -7.80 -8.07
CA THR A 53 -6.76 -7.62 -9.00
C THR A 53 -6.63 -8.43 -10.29
N SER A 54 -5.38 -8.70 -10.73
CA SER A 54 -5.12 -9.53 -11.91
C SER A 54 -3.76 -10.23 -11.79
N SER A 55 -3.27 -10.83 -12.86
CA SER A 55 -1.91 -11.39 -12.91
C SER A 55 -0.80 -10.32 -13.00
N THR A 56 -1.16 -9.08 -13.28
CA THR A 56 -0.21 -7.98 -13.48
C THR A 56 -0.62 -6.69 -12.79
N SER A 57 -1.64 -6.72 -11.92
CA SER A 57 -2.12 -5.53 -11.23
C SER A 57 -2.56 -5.81 -9.80
N PHE A 58 -2.44 -4.79 -8.97
CA PHE A 58 -2.90 -4.79 -7.58
C PHE A 58 -3.31 -3.39 -7.17
N VAL A 59 -3.95 -3.31 -6.00
CA VAL A 59 -4.39 -2.07 -5.37
C VAL A 59 -3.87 -2.03 -3.95
N ASP A 60 -3.29 -0.91 -3.54
CA ASP A 60 -3.03 -0.59 -2.15
C ASP A 60 -4.11 0.35 -1.65
N HIS A 61 -4.79 -0.07 -0.60
CA HIS A 61 -5.92 0.64 0.00
C HIS A 61 -5.63 0.95 1.46
N GLU A 62 -5.75 2.21 1.85
CA GLU A 62 -5.61 2.68 3.24
C GLU A 62 -6.91 3.35 3.68
N SER A 63 -7.51 2.86 4.75
CA SER A 63 -8.64 3.50 5.41
C SER A 63 -8.22 4.06 6.75
N TYR A 64 -8.68 5.27 7.05
CA TYR A 64 -8.36 6.03 8.25
C TYR A 64 -9.57 6.08 9.17
N TYR A 65 -9.36 5.91 10.48
CA TYR A 65 -10.45 5.82 11.47
C TYR A 65 -10.18 6.72 12.67
N SER A 66 -11.25 7.28 13.23
CA SER A 66 -11.20 8.12 14.43
C SER A 66 -11.23 7.33 15.74
N ASP A 67 -11.25 6.01 15.68
CA ASP A 67 -11.19 5.10 16.82
C ASP A 67 -10.12 4.03 16.60
N THR A 68 -9.73 3.34 17.67
CA THR A 68 -8.69 2.30 17.64
C THR A 68 -9.20 0.93 17.16
N ALA A 69 -10.50 0.79 16.93
CA ALA A 69 -11.13 -0.46 16.51
C ALA A 69 -11.45 -0.51 15.00
N CYS A 70 -11.10 0.54 14.25
CA CYS A 70 -11.41 0.68 12.82
C CYS A 70 -12.92 0.59 12.51
N THR A 71 -13.76 1.25 13.30
CA THR A 71 -15.22 1.25 13.13
C THR A 71 -15.76 2.58 12.60
N SER A 72 -15.14 3.72 12.97
CA SER A 72 -15.58 5.07 12.60
C SER A 72 -14.65 5.65 11.55
N ARG A 73 -14.93 5.36 10.27
CA ARG A 73 -14.07 5.77 9.17
C ARG A 73 -14.11 7.29 8.96
N LEU A 74 -12.93 7.87 8.76
CA LEU A 74 -12.73 9.27 8.37
C LEU A 74 -12.59 9.45 6.85
N GLY A 75 -12.09 8.43 6.17
CA GLY A 75 -11.84 8.47 4.75
C GLY A 75 -10.88 7.36 4.32
N TYR A 76 -10.49 7.38 3.05
CA TYR A 76 -9.53 6.43 2.51
C TYR A 76 -8.74 7.02 1.33
N THR A 77 -7.61 6.38 1.07
CA THR A 77 -6.86 6.51 -0.18
C THR A 77 -6.67 5.14 -0.81
N GLU A 78 -6.68 5.09 -2.12
CA GLU A 78 -6.47 3.86 -2.87
C GLU A 78 -5.54 4.14 -4.04
N LYS A 79 -4.47 3.36 -4.20
CA LYS A 79 -3.53 3.46 -5.31
C LYS A 79 -3.59 2.19 -6.13
N LYS A 80 -3.83 2.33 -7.42
CA LYS A 80 -3.78 1.22 -8.37
C LYS A 80 -2.41 1.15 -9.02
N PHE A 81 -1.89 -0.06 -9.10
CA PHE A 81 -0.64 -0.37 -9.78
C PHE A 81 -0.87 -1.41 -10.87
N SER A 82 -0.13 -1.27 -11.96
CA SER A 82 -0.23 -2.12 -13.15
C SER A 82 1.17 -2.46 -13.68
N ASN A 83 1.19 -3.25 -14.76
CA ASN A 83 2.43 -3.69 -15.41
C ASN A 83 3.39 -4.42 -14.45
N LEU A 84 2.83 -5.17 -13.47
CA LEU A 84 3.66 -5.96 -12.58
C LEU A 84 4.38 -7.05 -13.38
N SER A 85 5.69 -7.08 -13.24
CA SER A 85 6.57 -8.08 -13.85
C SER A 85 7.39 -8.73 -12.74
N VAL A 86 7.54 -10.04 -12.82
CA VAL A 86 8.33 -10.85 -11.89
C VAL A 86 9.66 -11.21 -12.55
N GLY A 87 10.75 -10.85 -11.91
CA GLY A 87 12.12 -11.07 -12.35
C GLY A 87 12.80 -12.23 -11.62
N GLU A 88 14.10 -12.08 -11.42
CA GLU A 88 14.96 -13.10 -10.82
C GLU A 88 14.71 -13.30 -9.32
N GLN A 89 15.08 -14.47 -8.84
CA GLN A 89 15.08 -14.79 -7.41
C GLN A 89 16.24 -14.10 -6.70
N VAL A 90 15.96 -13.57 -5.51
CA VAL A 90 16.93 -13.00 -4.59
C VAL A 90 16.96 -13.85 -3.34
N THR A 91 18.17 -14.22 -2.89
CA THR A 91 18.40 -15.01 -1.68
C THR A 91 19.17 -14.20 -0.66
N GLY A 92 19.20 -14.69 0.59
CA GLY A 92 19.98 -14.03 1.64
C GLY A 92 19.35 -12.73 2.15
N LEU A 93 18.03 -12.64 2.14
CA LEU A 93 17.27 -11.45 2.57
C LEU A 93 17.33 -11.18 4.08
N GLY A 94 18.19 -11.86 4.80
CA GLY A 94 18.39 -11.73 6.23
C GLY A 94 17.66 -12.79 7.04
N THR A 95 17.78 -12.68 8.36
CA THR A 95 17.15 -13.64 9.29
C THR A 95 15.66 -13.36 9.35
N PRO A 96 14.79 -14.32 8.99
CA PRO A 96 13.36 -14.12 9.07
C PRO A 96 12.96 -13.92 10.53
N GLU A 97 12.37 -12.79 10.83
CA GLU A 97 11.80 -12.53 12.14
C GLU A 97 10.55 -13.42 12.30
N ALA A 98 10.66 -14.45 13.14
CA ALA A 98 9.60 -15.43 13.41
C ALA A 98 8.97 -16.10 12.16
N GLY A 99 9.73 -16.28 11.07
CA GLY A 99 9.23 -16.86 9.81
C GLY A 99 8.29 -15.95 9.00
N LEU A 100 8.17 -14.70 9.37
CA LEU A 100 7.29 -13.74 8.71
C LEU A 100 7.94 -13.17 7.45
N ARG A 101 9.26 -13.03 7.44
CA ARG A 101 10.02 -12.58 6.26
C ARG A 101 10.51 -13.80 5.48
N PRO A 102 10.48 -13.77 4.16
CA PRO A 102 11.10 -14.83 3.38
C PRO A 102 12.62 -14.74 3.47
N SER A 103 13.29 -15.89 3.50
CA SER A 103 14.75 -15.98 3.31
C SER A 103 15.15 -15.72 1.85
N SER A 104 14.21 -15.88 0.94
CA SER A 104 14.34 -15.58 -0.48
C SER A 104 13.04 -14.99 -1.03
N GLY A 105 13.14 -14.24 -2.10
CA GLY A 105 12.01 -13.65 -2.80
C GLY A 105 12.34 -13.42 -4.26
N TYR A 106 11.47 -12.73 -4.96
CA TYR A 106 11.64 -12.41 -6.37
C TYR A 106 11.61 -10.89 -6.56
N ARG A 107 12.48 -10.39 -7.40
CA ARG A 107 12.41 -8.99 -7.84
C ARG A 107 11.09 -8.79 -8.58
N VAL A 108 10.38 -7.73 -8.24
CA VAL A 108 9.19 -7.32 -8.99
C VAL A 108 9.31 -5.86 -9.37
N THR A 109 8.75 -5.54 -10.52
CA THR A 109 8.62 -4.16 -10.99
C THR A 109 7.16 -3.88 -11.30
N TYR A 110 6.70 -2.66 -11.08
CA TYR A 110 5.34 -2.23 -11.39
C TYR A 110 5.27 -0.71 -11.52
N ASN A 111 4.20 -0.22 -12.10
CA ASN A 111 3.97 1.21 -12.32
C ASN A 111 2.71 1.68 -11.58
N PRO A 112 2.73 2.87 -10.96
CA PRO A 112 1.53 3.53 -10.49
C PRO A 112 0.65 3.91 -11.69
N ASP A 113 -0.66 3.75 -11.54
CA ASP A 113 -1.67 4.02 -12.58
C ASP A 113 -2.52 5.23 -12.19
N CYS A 114 -3.32 5.09 -11.14
CA CYS A 114 -4.14 6.16 -10.62
C CYS A 114 -4.35 6.01 -9.11
N ALA A 115 -4.85 7.05 -8.48
CA ALA A 115 -5.29 7.01 -7.10
C ALA A 115 -6.75 7.44 -6.98
N LYS A 116 -7.40 6.94 -5.96
CA LYS A 116 -8.72 7.36 -5.51
C LYS A 116 -8.61 7.87 -4.08
N ILE A 117 -9.40 8.87 -3.77
CA ILE A 117 -9.40 9.50 -2.45
C ILE A 117 -10.83 9.89 -2.06
N MET A 118 -11.17 9.72 -0.80
CA MET A 118 -12.45 10.15 -0.25
C MET A 118 -12.30 10.54 1.21
N GLY A 119 -12.87 11.67 1.59
CA GLY A 119 -13.10 12.07 2.97
C GLY A 119 -14.55 11.89 3.36
N ASP A 120 -14.83 11.16 4.43
CA ASP A 120 -16.20 10.88 4.88
C ASP A 120 -16.78 12.03 5.72
N THR A 121 -15.94 12.95 6.19
CA THR A 121 -16.33 14.14 6.95
C THR A 121 -15.68 15.39 6.34
N ASP A 122 -16.23 16.58 6.61
CA ASP A 122 -15.68 17.85 6.12
C ASP A 122 -14.24 18.06 6.61
N ALA A 123 -13.96 17.74 7.87
CA ALA A 123 -12.63 17.85 8.46
C ALA A 123 -11.63 16.89 7.78
N ALA A 124 -12.04 15.66 7.51
CA ALA A 124 -11.22 14.67 6.82
C ALA A 124 -10.97 15.06 5.35
N ALA A 125 -12.00 15.52 4.65
CA ALA A 125 -11.86 16.01 3.27
C ALA A 125 -10.89 17.21 3.21
N ALA A 126 -10.99 18.16 4.14
CA ALA A 126 -10.08 19.29 4.23
C ALA A 126 -8.63 18.86 4.53
N ALA A 127 -8.43 17.91 5.44
CA ALA A 127 -7.11 17.39 5.77
C ALA A 127 -6.48 16.63 4.58
N LEU A 128 -7.25 15.79 3.89
CA LEU A 128 -6.80 15.08 2.69
C LEU A 128 -6.52 16.04 1.54
N ASN A 129 -7.32 17.11 1.37
CA ASN A 129 -7.03 18.17 0.41
C ASN A 129 -5.66 18.80 0.66
N ASN A 130 -5.31 19.04 1.92
CA ASN A 130 -4.02 19.59 2.28
C ASN A 130 -2.86 18.61 2.02
N SER A 131 -3.03 17.35 2.42
CA SER A 131 -2.00 16.31 2.25
C SER A 131 -1.75 15.94 0.78
N TRP A 132 -2.78 16.01 -0.06
CA TRP A 132 -2.73 15.66 -1.47
C TRP A 132 -2.85 16.85 -2.42
N SER A 133 -2.60 18.06 -1.91
CA SER A 133 -2.79 19.32 -2.67
C SER A 133 -2.05 19.35 -4.00
N SER A 134 -0.87 18.77 -4.07
CA SER A 134 -0.09 18.69 -5.29
C SER A 134 -0.72 17.80 -6.36
N ASP A 135 -1.37 16.71 -5.97
CA ASP A 135 -1.99 15.74 -6.88
C ASP A 135 -3.41 16.14 -7.27
N LEU A 136 -4.14 16.78 -6.35
CA LEU A 136 -5.50 17.27 -6.59
C LEU A 136 -5.56 18.49 -7.53
N ARG A 137 -4.45 19.18 -7.79
CA ARG A 137 -4.32 20.28 -8.75
C ARG A 137 -5.44 21.32 -8.68
N LEU A 138 -5.72 21.83 -7.50
CA LEU A 138 -6.78 22.82 -7.22
C LEU A 138 -8.23 22.28 -7.24
N GLU A 139 -8.43 21.01 -7.48
CA GLU A 139 -9.75 20.42 -7.35
C GLU A 139 -9.94 19.93 -5.91
N LEU A 140 -10.84 20.57 -5.18
CA LEU A 140 -11.12 20.22 -3.80
C LEU A 140 -11.95 18.91 -3.69
N LEU A 141 -11.68 18.13 -2.66
CA LEU A 141 -12.53 17.00 -2.29
C LEU A 141 -13.85 17.51 -1.72
N THR A 142 -14.92 16.87 -2.14
CA THR A 142 -16.25 17.03 -1.56
C THR A 142 -16.50 15.87 -0.61
N THR A 143 -16.97 16.18 0.58
CA THR A 143 -17.30 15.17 1.62
C THR A 143 -18.19 14.08 1.06
N GLY A 144 -17.84 12.82 1.34
CA GLY A 144 -18.58 11.64 0.89
C GLY A 144 -18.50 11.35 -0.61
N THR A 145 -17.68 12.09 -1.37
CA THR A 145 -17.52 11.88 -2.81
C THR A 145 -16.12 11.33 -3.10
N GLU A 146 -16.08 10.16 -3.74
CA GLU A 146 -14.82 9.58 -4.22
C GLU A 146 -14.31 10.38 -5.41
N LYS A 147 -13.04 10.73 -5.39
CA LYS A 147 -12.35 11.39 -6.48
C LYS A 147 -11.24 10.52 -7.03
N VAL A 148 -11.21 10.35 -8.33
CA VAL A 148 -10.10 9.73 -9.04
C VAL A 148 -9.11 10.82 -9.42
N ILE A 149 -7.85 10.63 -9.04
CA ILE A 149 -6.76 11.55 -9.37
C ILE A 149 -5.74 10.84 -10.25
N SER A 150 -5.27 11.54 -11.27
CA SER A 150 -4.10 11.11 -12.03
C SER A 150 -2.85 11.47 -11.23
N LEU A 151 -2.01 10.50 -10.98
CA LEU A 151 -0.76 10.72 -10.27
C LEU A 151 0.15 11.63 -11.10
N ARG A 152 0.91 12.50 -10.41
CA ARG A 152 1.88 13.39 -11.06
C ARG A 152 3.07 12.59 -11.58
N SER A 153 3.66 13.07 -12.66
CA SER A 153 4.98 12.63 -13.09
C SER A 153 6.04 13.42 -12.29
N ASP A 154 6.52 12.84 -11.20
CA ASP A 154 7.66 13.35 -10.42
C ASP A 154 8.72 12.24 -10.34
N PRO A 155 9.92 12.45 -10.88
CA PRO A 155 10.97 11.42 -10.88
C PRO A 155 11.47 11.04 -9.48
N ASN A 156 11.16 11.83 -8.46
CA ASN A 156 11.58 11.58 -7.08
C ASN A 156 10.48 10.94 -6.22
N ASP A 157 9.26 10.80 -6.74
CA ASP A 157 8.14 10.19 -6.03
C ASP A 157 7.85 8.80 -6.57
N MET A 158 8.05 7.78 -5.76
CA MET A 158 7.80 6.36 -6.09
C MET A 158 6.34 6.05 -6.43
N THR A 159 5.42 6.98 -6.19
CA THR A 159 4.00 6.84 -6.52
C THR A 159 3.60 7.62 -7.76
N SER A 160 4.55 8.26 -8.44
CA SER A 160 4.29 9.10 -9.60
C SER A 160 4.11 8.31 -10.89
N LEU A 161 3.29 8.82 -11.78
CA LEU A 161 3.13 8.28 -13.15
C LEU A 161 4.48 8.25 -13.88
N GLY A 162 4.74 7.14 -14.58
CA GLY A 162 5.97 6.93 -15.33
C GLY A 162 7.14 6.41 -14.49
N GLN A 163 6.99 6.33 -13.17
CA GLN A 163 7.98 5.68 -12.30
C GLN A 163 7.82 4.17 -12.35
N THR A 164 8.94 3.48 -12.36
CA THR A 164 8.95 2.03 -12.13
C THR A 164 9.36 1.77 -10.70
N ASN A 165 8.50 1.14 -9.95
CA ASN A 165 8.79 0.70 -8.59
C ASN A 165 9.49 -0.65 -8.62
N TYR A 166 10.46 -0.83 -7.71
CA TYR A 166 11.26 -2.05 -7.57
C TYR A 166 11.07 -2.60 -6.16
N ASN A 167 10.62 -3.83 -6.06
CA ASN A 167 10.38 -4.50 -4.78
C ASN A 167 10.84 -5.95 -4.82
N ILE A 168 10.84 -6.60 -3.66
CA ILE A 168 11.06 -8.04 -3.52
C ILE A 168 9.81 -8.64 -2.90
N TRP A 169 9.19 -9.59 -3.59
CA TRP A 169 8.01 -10.28 -3.10
C TRP A 169 8.28 -11.77 -2.93
N GLY A 170 7.65 -12.38 -1.92
CA GLY A 170 7.77 -13.80 -1.69
C GLY A 170 6.89 -14.30 -0.55
N ALA A 171 6.60 -15.60 -0.54
CA ALA A 171 5.94 -16.23 0.60
C ALA A 171 6.87 -16.22 1.81
N GLY A 172 6.33 -15.94 2.99
CA GLY A 172 7.06 -16.11 4.24
C GLY A 172 7.40 -17.57 4.50
N ASP A 173 8.51 -17.83 5.18
CA ASP A 173 8.99 -19.20 5.45
C ASP A 173 8.02 -20.02 6.34
N ASN A 174 7.05 -19.37 6.99
CA ASN A 174 5.96 -20.04 7.72
C ASN A 174 4.84 -20.58 6.83
N GLY A 175 4.87 -20.30 5.51
CA GLY A 175 3.87 -20.75 4.54
C GLY A 175 2.49 -20.08 4.64
N THR A 176 2.29 -19.13 5.56
CA THR A 176 0.98 -18.49 5.81
C THR A 176 0.96 -17.00 5.52
N THR A 177 2.11 -16.38 5.32
CA THR A 177 2.26 -14.96 5.03
C THR A 177 2.83 -14.75 3.64
N PHE A 178 2.55 -13.60 3.07
CA PHE A 178 3.18 -13.14 1.83
C PHE A 178 3.86 -11.79 2.12
N SER A 179 5.12 -11.66 1.78
CA SER A 179 5.91 -10.46 2.00
C SER A 179 6.00 -9.64 0.73
N PHE A 180 5.71 -8.35 0.87
CA PHE A 180 5.80 -7.35 -0.20
C PHE A 180 6.88 -6.33 0.18
N TYR A 181 8.15 -6.74 0.14
CA TYR A 181 9.28 -5.96 0.62
C TYR A 181 9.53 -4.73 -0.27
N GLU A 182 9.43 -3.54 0.29
CA GLU A 182 9.87 -2.31 -0.37
C GLU A 182 11.35 -2.04 -0.04
N SER A 183 12.22 -2.15 -1.02
CA SER A 183 13.56 -1.59 -0.84
C SER A 183 13.47 -0.07 -1.00
N ARG A 184 13.58 0.66 0.08
CA ARG A 184 13.73 2.11 0.00
C ARG A 184 15.05 2.43 -0.70
N GLY A 185 14.96 2.96 -1.93
CA GLY A 185 16.03 3.69 -2.58
C GLY A 185 17.32 2.91 -2.81
N GLY A 186 17.22 1.85 -3.55
CA GLY A 186 18.39 1.23 -4.16
C GLY A 186 18.19 1.20 -5.66
N SER A 187 19.01 1.94 -6.38
CA SER A 187 19.27 1.64 -7.78
C SER A 187 19.52 0.14 -7.95
N ALA A 188 18.93 -0.41 -9.00
CA ALA A 188 19.12 -1.78 -9.44
C ALA A 188 20.58 -2.24 -9.40
#